data_cd27e05380e1f8e07ba55139ae2020da
#
_entry.id   cd27e05380e1f8e07ba55139ae2020da
#
_cell.length_a   1.000
_cell.length_b   1.000
_cell.length_c   1.000
_cell.angle_alpha   90.00
_cell.angle_beta   90.00
_cell.angle_gamma   90.00
#
_symmetry.space_group_name_H-M   'P 1'
#
loop_
_entity.id
_entity.type
_entity.pdbx_description
1 polymer ?
#
loop_
_entity_poly.entity_id
_entity_poly.type
_entity_poly.pdbx_seq_one_letter_code
_entity_poly.pdbx_strand_id
1 'polypeptide(L)'
;MSSDLSVRSYSPIAQRAADALLRSLGGFSVSLQVPSPAAAGDAAQIGITPQGYQQLQLSPAIFRRVRAPMVEGQPTKFELMVSASAIETQVGALQLASADALFAQAAGVAVDGKLFLIEAVTAPEAFGQAYLYRLQLREALPQGR
;
A
#
# COMPACT_ATOMS: atom_id res chain seq x y z
N MET A 1 -10.01 -19.31 -25.46
CA MET A 1 -10.75 -18.06 -25.28
C MET A 1 -11.75 -18.10 -24.14
N SER A 2 -12.49 -19.17 -23.95
CA SER A 2 -13.45 -19.27 -22.87
C SER A 2 -12.79 -19.27 -21.47
N SER A 3 -11.56 -19.79 -21.36
CA SER A 3 -10.86 -19.85 -20.08
C SER A 3 -10.47 -18.48 -19.56
N ASP A 4 -10.10 -17.55 -20.44
CA ASP A 4 -9.71 -16.20 -20.02
C ASP A 4 -10.92 -15.42 -19.48
N LEU A 5 -12.07 -15.57 -20.11
CA LEU A 5 -13.28 -14.92 -19.64
C LEU A 5 -13.73 -15.47 -18.29
N SER A 6 -13.59 -16.78 -18.08
CA SER A 6 -13.93 -17.40 -16.80
C SER A 6 -13.01 -16.89 -15.67
N VAL A 7 -11.71 -16.83 -15.92
CA VAL A 7 -10.76 -16.33 -14.94
C VAL A 7 -11.08 -14.87 -14.59
N ARG A 8 -11.36 -14.05 -15.58
CA ARG A 8 -11.71 -12.64 -15.36
C ARG A 8 -12.98 -12.46 -14.55
N SER A 9 -13.97 -13.35 -14.72
CA SER A 9 -15.21 -13.21 -13.95
C SER A 9 -15.06 -13.63 -12.49
N TYR A 10 -14.08 -14.49 -12.16
CA TYR A 10 -13.86 -14.90 -10.77
C TYR A 10 -12.92 -13.97 -10.01
N SER A 11 -12.06 -13.23 -10.69
CA SER A 11 -11.14 -12.29 -10.02
C SER A 11 -11.84 -11.23 -9.16
N PRO A 12 -12.91 -10.57 -9.65
CA PRO A 12 -13.63 -9.61 -8.80
C PRO A 12 -14.30 -10.26 -7.60
N ILE A 13 -14.70 -11.53 -7.71
CA ILE A 13 -15.29 -12.27 -6.59
C ILE A 13 -14.25 -12.47 -5.50
N ALA A 14 -13.02 -12.88 -5.88
CA ALA A 14 -11.94 -13.06 -4.92
C ALA A 14 -11.59 -11.74 -4.23
N GLN A 15 -11.56 -10.64 -4.96
CA GLN A 15 -11.30 -9.32 -4.39
C GLN A 15 -12.39 -8.90 -3.43
N ARG A 16 -13.65 -9.12 -3.78
CA ARG A 16 -14.78 -8.79 -2.89
C ARG A 16 -14.77 -9.62 -1.62
N ALA A 17 -14.43 -10.90 -1.74
CA ALA A 17 -14.34 -11.78 -0.58
C ALA A 17 -13.20 -11.33 0.34
N ALA A 18 -12.05 -10.96 -0.20
CA ALA A 18 -10.95 -10.44 0.57
C ALA A 18 -11.31 -9.13 1.26
N ASP A 19 -11.97 -8.22 0.55
CA ASP A 19 -12.41 -6.95 1.12
C ASP A 19 -13.40 -7.16 2.27
N ALA A 20 -14.35 -8.08 2.09
CA ALA A 20 -15.32 -8.40 3.13
C ALA A 20 -14.61 -8.99 4.36
N LEU A 21 -13.63 -9.85 4.14
CA LEU A 21 -12.86 -10.43 5.24
C LEU A 21 -12.08 -9.34 6.00
N LEU A 22 -11.42 -8.46 5.28
CA LEU A 22 -10.67 -7.36 5.90
C LEU A 22 -11.59 -6.48 6.75
N ARG A 23 -12.79 -6.16 6.23
CA ARG A 23 -13.77 -5.38 6.99
C ARG A 23 -14.26 -6.12 8.22
N SER A 24 -14.51 -7.42 8.09
CA SER A 24 -15.01 -8.21 9.23
C SER A 24 -13.98 -8.34 10.34
N LEU A 25 -12.69 -8.24 10.02
CA LEU A 25 -11.61 -8.26 11.00
C LEU A 25 -11.30 -6.88 11.58
N GLY A 26 -12.17 -5.90 11.35
CA GLY A 26 -12.01 -4.56 11.87
C GLY A 26 -11.20 -3.63 10.99
N GLY A 27 -11.18 -3.90 9.68
CA GLY A 27 -10.40 -3.12 8.73
C GLY A 27 -10.69 -1.62 8.79
N PHE A 28 -9.63 -0.83 8.63
CA PHE A 28 -9.69 0.61 8.73
C PHE A 28 -8.97 1.24 7.53
N SER A 29 -8.89 2.56 7.53
CA SER A 29 -8.16 3.30 6.51
C SER A 29 -6.74 3.58 6.93
N VAL A 30 -5.82 3.47 5.98
CA VAL A 30 -4.44 3.94 6.14
C VAL A 30 -4.12 4.89 4.99
N SER A 31 -3.05 5.66 5.13
CA SER A 31 -2.63 6.60 4.10
C SER A 31 -1.28 6.19 3.53
N LEU A 32 -1.23 6.01 2.23
CA LEU A 32 0.03 5.78 1.53
C LEU A 32 0.59 7.13 1.11
N GLN A 33 1.81 7.44 1.50
CA GLN A 33 2.45 8.70 1.14
C GLN A 33 3.27 8.52 -0.13
N VAL A 34 2.91 9.27 -1.16
CA VAL A 34 3.62 9.25 -2.44
C VAL A 34 4.02 10.67 -2.81
N PRO A 35 5.08 10.85 -3.61
CA PRO A 35 5.44 12.19 -4.06
C PRO A 35 4.32 12.82 -4.86
N SER A 36 4.09 14.10 -4.64
CA SER A 36 3.07 14.83 -5.37
C SER A 36 3.58 15.19 -6.75
N PRO A 37 2.85 14.85 -7.83
CA PRO A 37 3.26 15.25 -9.18
C PRO A 37 2.97 16.72 -9.48
N ALA A 38 2.26 17.40 -8.61
CA ALA A 38 1.70 18.71 -8.90
C ALA A 38 2.75 19.80 -9.07
N ALA A 39 3.95 19.59 -8.56
CA ALA A 39 5.01 20.60 -8.64
C ALA A 39 5.79 20.56 -9.95
N ALA A 40 5.32 19.82 -10.93
CA ALA A 40 6.01 19.70 -12.22
C ALA A 40 6.01 20.99 -13.03
N GLY A 41 5.33 22.04 -12.59
CA GLY A 41 5.34 23.32 -13.26
C GLY A 41 6.45 24.22 -12.77
N ASP A 42 6.08 25.44 -12.49
CA ASP A 42 7.02 26.52 -12.22
C ASP A 42 7.88 26.31 -10.98
N ALA A 43 7.33 25.66 -9.96
CA ALA A 43 8.03 25.45 -8.71
C ALA A 43 9.21 24.48 -8.88
N ALA A 44 9.06 23.47 -9.73
CA ALA A 44 10.15 22.54 -10.01
C ALA A 44 11.27 23.20 -10.78
N GLN A 45 10.96 24.16 -11.63
CA GLN A 45 11.96 24.88 -12.41
C GLN A 45 12.80 25.80 -11.53
N ILE A 46 12.21 26.32 -10.48
CA ILE A 46 12.91 27.24 -9.57
C ILE A 46 13.76 26.47 -8.55
N GLY A 47 13.46 25.20 -8.31
CA GLY A 47 14.21 24.37 -7.39
C GLY A 47 14.08 24.78 -5.93
N ILE A 48 13.13 25.62 -5.59
CA ILE A 48 12.96 26.18 -4.26
C ILE A 48 11.90 25.46 -3.44
N THR A 49 10.93 24.83 -4.12
CA THR A 49 9.83 24.19 -3.44
C THR A 49 10.22 22.79 -2.98
N PRO A 50 10.09 22.46 -1.68
CA PRO A 50 10.34 21.10 -1.24
C PRO A 50 9.34 20.17 -1.92
N GLN A 51 9.79 18.95 -2.22
CA GLN A 51 8.88 17.95 -2.78
C GLN A 51 7.76 17.70 -1.80
N GLY A 52 6.54 18.01 -2.24
CA GLY A 52 5.37 17.69 -1.46
C GLY A 52 5.01 16.22 -1.61
N TYR A 53 4.28 15.74 -0.63
CA TYR A 53 3.73 14.39 -0.67
C TYR A 53 2.22 14.50 -0.66
N GLN A 54 1.58 13.61 -1.41
CA GLN A 54 0.14 13.42 -1.30
C GLN A 54 -0.14 12.14 -0.54
N GLN A 55 -1.29 12.10 0.11
CA GLN A 55 -1.71 10.94 0.86
C GLN A 55 -2.84 10.25 0.12
N LEU A 56 -2.66 8.97 -0.15
CA LEU A 56 -3.66 8.15 -0.81
C LEU A 56 -4.33 7.28 0.24
N GLN A 57 -5.65 7.42 0.36
CA GLN A 57 -6.42 6.61 1.30
C GLN A 57 -6.57 5.19 0.78
N LEU A 58 -6.24 4.23 1.61
CA LEU A 58 -6.38 2.81 1.30
C LEU A 58 -7.30 2.18 2.34
N SER A 59 -8.39 1.58 1.88
CA SER A 59 -9.39 0.94 2.73
C SER A 59 -10.09 -0.17 1.96
N PRO A 60 -10.39 -1.31 2.57
CA PRO A 60 -10.09 -1.68 3.94
C PRO A 60 -8.65 -2.15 4.11
N ALA A 61 -8.10 -1.97 5.31
CA ALA A 61 -6.75 -2.38 5.65
C ALA A 61 -6.70 -2.91 7.07
N ILE A 62 -5.79 -3.82 7.33
CA ILE A 62 -5.55 -4.36 8.67
C ILE A 62 -4.07 -4.22 8.97
N PHE A 63 -3.77 -3.62 10.11
CA PHE A 63 -2.42 -3.39 10.59
C PHE A 63 -2.19 -4.21 11.84
N ARG A 64 -1.08 -4.93 11.90
CA ARG A 64 -0.75 -5.73 13.07
C ARG A 64 0.75 -5.78 13.31
N ARG A 65 1.09 -6.01 14.56
CA ARG A 65 2.47 -6.22 14.95
C ARG A 65 2.85 -7.67 14.68
N VAL A 66 4.00 -7.86 14.03
CA VAL A 66 4.50 -9.20 13.77
C VAL A 66 5.26 -9.69 15.00
N ARG A 67 4.83 -10.85 15.52
CA ARG A 67 5.57 -11.48 16.59
C ARG A 67 6.81 -12.14 16.01
N ALA A 68 7.96 -11.50 16.22
CA ALA A 68 9.24 -12.08 15.89
C ALA A 68 9.92 -12.55 17.18
N PRO A 69 10.83 -13.54 17.10
CA PRO A 69 11.68 -13.85 18.23
C PRO A 69 12.37 -12.57 18.66
N MET A 70 12.40 -12.35 19.98
CA MET A 70 13.07 -11.15 20.51
C MET A 70 14.57 -11.27 20.30
N VAL A 71 15.03 -10.72 19.20
CA VAL A 71 16.46 -10.59 18.94
C VAL A 71 16.84 -9.16 19.29
N GLU A 72 17.76 -9.04 20.22
CA GLU A 72 18.22 -7.74 20.69
C GLU A 72 18.79 -6.94 19.52
N GLY A 73 18.39 -5.69 19.43
CA GLY A 73 18.84 -4.78 18.37
C GLY A 73 18.05 -4.80 17.09
N GLN A 74 17.06 -5.67 16.95
CA GLN A 74 16.20 -5.65 15.76
C GLN A 74 14.97 -4.78 15.98
N PRO A 75 14.60 -3.94 14.98
CA PRO A 75 13.40 -3.13 15.09
C PRO A 75 12.15 -4.01 15.06
N THR A 76 11.12 -3.53 15.72
CA THR A 76 9.81 -4.18 15.67
C THR A 76 9.27 -4.12 14.25
N LYS A 77 8.73 -5.24 13.79
CA LYS A 77 8.16 -5.34 12.46
C LYS A 77 6.65 -5.37 12.53
N PHE A 78 6.05 -4.84 11.49
CA PHE A 78 4.59 -4.75 11.36
C PHE A 78 4.19 -5.29 10.01
N GLU A 79 2.93 -5.70 9.91
CA GLU A 79 2.35 -6.17 8.67
C GLU A 79 1.07 -5.39 8.40
N LEU A 80 0.93 -4.92 7.18
CA LEU A 80 -0.29 -4.29 6.71
C LEU A 80 -0.88 -5.16 5.61
N MET A 81 -2.15 -5.54 5.77
CA MET A 81 -2.91 -6.17 4.71
C MET A 81 -3.88 -5.14 4.16
N VAL A 82 -3.83 -4.91 2.87
CA VAL A 82 -4.65 -3.89 2.23
C VAL A 82 -5.35 -4.48 1.02
N SER A 83 -6.57 -3.99 0.77
CA SER A 83 -7.40 -4.42 -0.35
C SER A 83 -6.70 -4.21 -1.68
N ALA A 84 -6.71 -5.22 -2.54
CA ALA A 84 -6.19 -5.08 -3.89
C ALA A 84 -7.01 -4.07 -4.70
N SER A 85 -8.32 -4.03 -4.50
CA SER A 85 -9.15 -3.06 -5.21
C SER A 85 -8.81 -1.62 -4.84
N ALA A 86 -8.46 -1.36 -3.57
CA ALA A 86 -8.02 -0.04 -3.16
C ALA A 86 -6.71 0.36 -3.84
N ILE A 87 -5.76 -0.57 -3.93
CA ILE A 87 -4.49 -0.33 -4.61
C ILE A 87 -4.72 -0.09 -6.11
N GLU A 88 -5.54 -0.91 -6.75
CA GLU A 88 -5.83 -0.76 -8.18
C GLU A 88 -6.52 0.56 -8.50
N THR A 89 -7.38 1.03 -7.61
CA THR A 89 -8.01 2.33 -7.77
C THR A 89 -6.97 3.44 -7.81
N GLN A 90 -5.98 3.39 -6.93
CA GLN A 90 -4.94 4.40 -6.88
C GLN A 90 -3.96 4.29 -8.06
N VAL A 91 -3.66 3.06 -8.48
CA VAL A 91 -2.84 2.83 -9.68
C VAL A 91 -3.52 3.46 -10.90
N GLY A 92 -4.83 3.28 -11.04
CA GLY A 92 -5.58 3.89 -12.13
C GLY A 92 -5.65 5.40 -12.03
N ALA A 93 -5.88 5.93 -10.84
CA ALA A 93 -5.97 7.39 -10.63
C ALA A 93 -4.66 8.10 -10.93
N LEU A 94 -3.53 7.47 -10.63
CA LEU A 94 -2.20 8.03 -10.89
C LEU A 94 -1.63 7.62 -12.24
N GLN A 95 -2.38 6.86 -13.02
CA GLN A 95 -1.98 6.39 -14.35
C GLN A 95 -0.64 5.63 -14.32
N LEU A 96 -0.48 4.80 -13.31
CA LEU A 96 0.72 3.98 -13.16
C LEU A 96 0.56 2.66 -13.90
N ALA A 97 1.69 2.04 -14.23
CA ALA A 97 1.67 0.77 -14.96
C ALA A 97 1.25 -0.41 -14.08
N SER A 98 1.54 -0.35 -12.78
CA SER A 98 1.30 -1.49 -11.90
C SER A 98 1.31 -1.06 -10.44
N ALA A 99 0.87 -1.96 -9.56
CA ALA A 99 0.98 -1.78 -8.13
C ALA A 99 2.43 -1.68 -7.67
N ASP A 100 3.32 -2.44 -8.31
CA ASP A 100 4.75 -2.38 -7.99
C ASP A 100 5.30 -0.97 -8.22
N ALA A 101 4.84 -0.30 -9.28
CA ALA A 101 5.24 1.08 -9.55
C ALA A 101 4.73 2.03 -8.46
N LEU A 102 3.54 1.78 -7.94
CA LEU A 102 2.98 2.58 -6.85
C LEU A 102 3.82 2.42 -5.58
N PHE A 103 4.12 1.19 -5.19
CA PHE A 103 4.89 0.94 -3.97
C PHE A 103 6.34 1.40 -4.11
N ALA A 104 6.91 1.34 -5.33
CA ALA A 104 8.28 1.77 -5.56
C ALA A 104 8.47 3.27 -5.30
N GLN A 105 7.46 4.08 -5.58
CA GLN A 105 7.55 5.52 -5.35
C GLN A 105 7.03 5.95 -3.97
N ALA A 106 6.41 5.06 -3.22
CA ALA A 106 5.84 5.41 -1.93
C ALA A 106 6.94 5.71 -0.91
N ALA A 107 6.79 6.81 -0.20
CA ALA A 107 7.69 7.17 0.89
C ALA A 107 7.41 6.35 2.14
N GLY A 108 6.16 5.91 2.31
CA GLY A 108 5.78 5.10 3.45
C GLY A 108 4.28 5.06 3.62
N VAL A 109 3.87 4.47 4.72
CA VAL A 109 2.46 4.33 5.09
C VAL A 109 2.25 5.03 6.43
N ALA A 110 1.26 5.89 6.51
CA ALA A 110 0.87 6.53 7.76
C ALA A 110 -0.28 5.75 8.39
N VAL A 111 -0.09 5.31 9.61
CA VAL A 111 -1.08 4.58 10.39
C VAL A 111 -1.17 5.26 11.76
N ASP A 112 -2.35 5.77 12.11
CA ASP A 112 -2.59 6.46 13.38
C ASP A 112 -1.56 7.55 13.67
N GLY A 113 -1.21 8.32 12.65
CA GLY A 113 -0.27 9.43 12.79
C GLY A 113 1.20 9.05 12.81
N LYS A 114 1.52 7.77 12.70
CA LYS A 114 2.90 7.29 12.65
C LYS A 114 3.24 6.86 11.24
N LEU A 115 4.47 7.15 10.85
CA LEU A 115 4.98 6.76 9.53
C LEU A 115 5.73 5.43 9.63
N PHE A 116 5.41 4.54 8.71
CA PHE A 116 6.07 3.25 8.58
C PHE A 116 6.69 3.13 7.19
N LEU A 117 7.87 2.53 7.12
CA LEU A 117 8.58 2.30 5.87
C LEU A 117 8.24 0.91 5.34
N ILE A 118 8.08 0.80 4.03
CA ILE A 118 7.76 -0.47 3.37
C ILE A 118 9.07 -1.21 3.12
N GLU A 119 9.20 -2.40 3.71
CA GLU A 119 10.38 -3.24 3.52
C GLU A 119 10.18 -4.27 2.41
N ALA A 120 8.97 -4.79 2.29
CA ALA A 120 8.66 -5.80 1.29
C ALA A 120 7.16 -5.80 1.01
N VAL A 121 6.81 -6.23 -0.19
CA VAL A 121 5.42 -6.35 -0.62
C VAL A 121 5.21 -7.74 -1.19
N THR A 122 4.17 -8.42 -0.74
CA THR A 122 3.72 -9.67 -1.34
C THR A 122 2.26 -9.54 -1.72
N ALA A 123 1.86 -10.25 -2.76
CA ALA A 123 0.51 -10.16 -3.28
C ALA A 123 -0.03 -11.56 -3.52
N PRO A 124 -0.76 -12.15 -2.54
CA PRO A 124 -1.44 -13.42 -2.79
C PRO A 124 -2.41 -13.27 -3.96
N GLU A 125 -2.42 -14.27 -4.82
CA GLU A 125 -3.20 -14.24 -6.05
C GLU A 125 -4.26 -15.34 -6.04
N ALA A 126 -5.38 -15.02 -6.67
CA ALA A 126 -6.41 -16.00 -6.99
C ALA A 126 -6.85 -15.71 -8.42
N PHE A 127 -6.96 -16.75 -9.24
CA PHE A 127 -7.38 -16.64 -10.64
C PHE A 127 -6.48 -15.68 -11.44
N GLY A 128 -5.18 -15.68 -11.14
CA GLY A 128 -4.20 -14.88 -11.86
C GLY A 128 -4.13 -13.41 -11.46
N GLN A 129 -4.87 -13.00 -10.44
CA GLN A 129 -4.86 -11.61 -9.98
C GLN A 129 -4.73 -11.54 -8.47
N ALA A 130 -4.06 -10.50 -8.01
CA ALA A 130 -3.95 -10.22 -6.58
C ALA A 130 -5.32 -9.89 -6.00
N TYR A 131 -5.62 -10.43 -4.83
CA TYR A 131 -6.85 -10.10 -4.11
C TYR A 131 -6.57 -9.29 -2.84
N LEU A 132 -5.34 -9.27 -2.38
CA LEU A 132 -4.88 -8.33 -1.35
C LEU A 132 -3.37 -8.13 -1.49
N TYR A 133 -2.85 -7.13 -0.80
CA TYR A 133 -1.41 -6.88 -0.71
C TYR A 133 -1.00 -6.95 0.75
N ARG A 134 0.11 -7.63 1.00
CA ARG A 134 0.73 -7.67 2.32
C ARG A 134 2.01 -6.87 2.28
N LEU A 135 2.09 -5.87 3.11
CA LEU A 135 3.25 -5.01 3.23
C LEU A 135 3.95 -5.31 4.55
N GLN A 136 5.23 -5.62 4.47
CA GLN A 136 6.06 -5.69 5.66
C GLN A 136 6.59 -4.30 5.95
N LEU A 137 6.34 -3.83 7.15
CA LEU A 137 6.63 -2.46 7.54
C LEU A 137 7.56 -2.43 8.74
N ARG A 138 8.33 -1.37 8.83
CA ARG A 138 9.05 -1.00 10.05
C ARG A 138 8.77 0.45 10.38
N GLU A 139 8.79 0.77 11.65
CA GLU A 139 8.56 2.14 12.08
C GLU A 139 9.71 3.03 11.61
N ALA A 140 9.37 4.18 11.03
CA ALA A 140 10.36 5.16 10.65
C ALA A 140 10.94 5.79 11.92
N LEU A 141 12.26 5.76 12.05
CA LEU A 141 12.90 6.37 13.21
C LEU A 141 12.85 7.89 13.07
N PRO A 142 12.60 8.62 14.16
CA PRO A 142 12.66 10.06 14.11
C PRO A 142 14.05 10.52 13.67
N GLN A 143 14.09 11.41 12.69
CA GLN A 143 15.35 11.98 12.26
C GLN A 143 15.82 13.03 13.26
N GLY A 144 17.12 13.16 13.39
CA GLY A 144 17.72 14.19 14.24
C GLY A 144 18.11 13.73 15.62
N ARG A 145 18.21 12.44 15.84
CA ARG A 145 18.72 11.91 17.10
C ARG A 145 19.98 11.10 16.92
#